data_720110cc88f8543abfd5a6211178c985
#
_entry.id   720110cc88f8543abfd5a6211178c985
#
_cell.length_a   1.000
_cell.length_b   1.000
_cell.length_c   1.000
_cell.angle_alpha   90.00
_cell.angle_beta   90.00
_cell.angle_gamma   90.00
#
_symmetry.space_group_name_H-M   'P 1'
#
loop_
_entity.id
_entity.type
_entity.pdbx_description
1 polymer ?
#
loop_
_entity_poly.entity_id
_entity_poly.type
_entity_poly.pdbx_seq_one_letter_code
_entity_poly.pdbx_strand_id
1 'polypeptide(L)'
;MHRPISPFAAPYMPDTPSYPNLPSPGAVPIGALCCRNVIRQHGPVTSPFQPIFSPLVTSALETERHVAAAGWDQHPRLFALVRTGGLLAREPHLRGELGQDLEDGLTAIEQEGLDNTSSLEAFLAQLAWPEEVDGVALAVERLVVPPEAERDLPEDADQAAELLAAHPDRKDVRLLVAVLRDGESACLLRQRDHDTDDKVASGPDLAPGLVQALAATLRD
;
A
#
# COMPACT_ATOMS: atom_id res chain seq x y z
N MET A 1 -8.39 22.92 -25.37
CA MET A 1 -8.25 22.87 -23.90
C MET A 1 -8.09 21.41 -23.54
N HIS A 2 -6.86 20.94 -23.36
CA HIS A 2 -6.55 19.54 -23.02
C HIS A 2 -6.78 19.36 -21.52
N ARG A 3 -7.70 18.47 -21.17
CA ARG A 3 -7.78 17.93 -19.79
C ARG A 3 -6.67 16.90 -19.63
N PRO A 4 -5.84 16.94 -18.58
CA PRO A 4 -4.92 15.86 -18.29
C PRO A 4 -5.73 14.60 -17.92
N ILE A 5 -5.49 13.51 -18.61
CA ILE A 5 -6.04 12.19 -18.30
C ILE A 5 -5.31 11.71 -17.03
N SER A 6 -6.07 11.38 -16.00
CA SER A 6 -5.54 10.82 -14.76
C SER A 6 -4.86 9.47 -15.06
N PRO A 7 -3.62 9.23 -14.61
CA PRO A 7 -2.93 7.96 -14.83
C PRO A 7 -3.52 6.76 -14.04
N PHE A 8 -4.67 6.95 -13.41
CA PHE A 8 -5.34 5.93 -12.58
C PHE A 8 -6.75 5.61 -13.07
N ALA A 9 -6.98 5.50 -14.37
CA ALA A 9 -8.23 4.96 -14.87
C ALA A 9 -8.30 3.46 -14.51
N ALA A 10 -9.10 3.14 -13.50
CA ALA A 10 -9.45 1.77 -13.18
C ALA A 10 -10.32 1.16 -14.30
N PRO A 11 -10.21 -0.15 -14.57
CA PRO A 11 -11.13 -0.81 -15.50
C PRO A 11 -12.57 -0.67 -14.99
N TYR A 12 -13.46 -0.19 -15.86
CA TYR A 12 -14.90 -0.09 -15.65
C TYR A 12 -15.48 -1.50 -15.43
N MET A 13 -16.25 -1.68 -14.35
CA MET A 13 -17.11 -2.85 -14.16
C MET A 13 -18.57 -2.44 -14.35
N PRO A 14 -19.37 -3.25 -15.08
CA PRO A 14 -20.77 -2.93 -15.35
C PRO A 14 -21.66 -3.13 -14.12
N ASP A 15 -22.69 -2.31 -14.06
CA ASP A 15 -23.87 -2.26 -13.19
C ASP A 15 -23.96 -3.23 -11.99
N THR A 16 -23.84 -2.62 -10.81
CA THR A 16 -24.08 -3.25 -9.51
C THR A 16 -25.56 -3.44 -9.21
N PRO A 17 -25.96 -4.59 -8.65
CA PRO A 17 -27.23 -4.68 -7.95
C PRO A 17 -27.20 -3.87 -6.65
N SER A 18 -28.30 -3.12 -6.41
CA SER A 18 -28.50 -2.33 -5.19
C SER A 18 -28.41 -3.20 -3.93
N TYR A 19 -27.40 -2.95 -3.11
CA TYR A 19 -27.32 -3.54 -1.76
C TYR A 19 -27.92 -2.57 -0.73
N PRO A 20 -28.77 -3.06 0.18
CA PRO A 20 -29.34 -2.25 1.23
C PRO A 20 -28.31 -2.02 2.36
N ASN A 21 -28.15 -0.75 2.73
CA ASN A 21 -27.57 -0.26 3.99
C ASN A 21 -26.26 -0.90 4.47
N LEU A 22 -25.15 -0.39 3.97
CA LEU A 22 -23.87 -0.44 4.69
C LEU A 22 -23.96 0.53 5.90
N PRO A 23 -23.56 0.11 7.10
CA PRO A 23 -23.43 1.03 8.23
C PRO A 23 -22.38 2.09 7.90
N SER A 24 -22.62 3.32 8.33
CA SER A 24 -21.67 4.42 8.26
C SER A 24 -20.29 3.97 8.76
N PRO A 25 -19.18 4.29 8.07
CA PRO A 25 -17.85 3.93 8.53
C PRO A 25 -17.58 4.67 9.85
N GLY A 26 -17.80 3.98 10.95
CA GLY A 26 -17.30 4.41 12.26
C GLY A 26 -15.80 4.19 12.27
N ALA A 27 -15.04 5.14 12.84
CA ALA A 27 -13.62 4.95 13.13
C ALA A 27 -13.43 3.56 13.76
N VAL A 28 -12.60 2.71 13.15
CA VAL A 28 -12.33 1.37 13.67
C VAL A 28 -11.48 1.56 14.92
N PRO A 29 -11.98 1.23 16.11
CA PRO A 29 -11.17 1.35 17.33
C PRO A 29 -9.99 0.38 17.23
N ILE A 30 -8.78 0.82 17.59
CA ILE A 30 -7.54 0.00 17.58
C ILE A 30 -7.73 -1.32 18.35
N GLY A 31 -8.60 -1.36 19.37
CA GLY A 31 -8.97 -2.57 20.08
C GLY A 31 -9.74 -3.62 19.27
N ALA A 32 -10.29 -3.26 18.10
CA ALA A 32 -10.90 -4.18 17.15
C ALA A 32 -9.92 -4.61 16.04
N LEU A 33 -8.73 -4.02 15.99
CA LEU A 33 -7.62 -4.46 15.17
C LEU A 33 -7.17 -5.82 15.70
N CYS A 34 -7.67 -6.87 15.07
CA CYS A 34 -7.28 -8.24 15.39
C CYS A 34 -5.77 -8.37 15.09
N CYS A 35 -4.94 -8.47 16.15
CA CYS A 35 -3.47 -8.58 16.08
C CYS A 35 -2.97 -9.86 15.35
N ARG A 36 -3.78 -10.43 14.46
CA ARG A 36 -3.46 -11.68 13.77
C ARG A 36 -2.31 -11.58 12.77
N ASN A 37 -2.01 -10.35 12.27
CA ASN A 37 -0.99 -10.16 11.23
C ASN A 37 -0.04 -9.00 11.56
N VAL A 38 0.62 -9.07 12.71
CA VAL A 38 1.78 -8.22 12.98
C VAL A 38 2.97 -8.77 12.20
N ILE A 39 3.53 -7.96 11.31
CA ILE A 39 4.72 -8.34 10.54
C ILE A 39 5.89 -8.51 11.51
N ARG A 40 6.43 -9.72 11.60
CA ARG A 40 7.63 -10.00 12.38
C ARG A 40 8.82 -9.30 11.73
N GLN A 41 9.43 -8.40 12.46
CA GLN A 41 10.67 -7.77 12.05
C GLN A 41 11.80 -8.76 12.25
N HIS A 42 12.55 -9.04 11.19
CA HIS A 42 13.75 -9.87 11.29
C HIS A 42 14.85 -9.03 11.94
N GLY A 43 15.44 -9.53 13.01
CA GLY A 43 16.49 -8.83 13.77
C GLY A 43 17.69 -8.43 12.90
N PRO A 44 18.52 -7.45 13.37
CA PRO A 44 19.51 -6.80 12.55
C PRO A 44 20.59 -7.78 12.08
N VAL A 45 20.76 -7.87 10.76
CA VAL A 45 21.98 -8.37 10.15
C VAL A 45 23.00 -7.24 10.28
N THR A 46 23.87 -7.31 11.26
CA THR A 46 24.96 -6.34 11.49
C THR A 46 25.95 -6.34 10.34
N SER A 47 25.71 -5.49 9.35
CA SER A 47 26.71 -5.09 8.33
C SER A 47 27.24 -3.70 8.70
N PRO A 48 28.57 -3.47 8.67
CA PRO A 48 29.17 -2.19 9.11
C PRO A 48 28.88 -0.98 8.18
N PHE A 49 28.07 -1.17 7.12
CA PHE A 49 27.60 -0.14 6.20
C PHE A 49 26.09 -0.33 5.92
N GLN A 50 25.25 -0.22 6.94
CA GLN A 50 23.83 -0.05 6.69
C GLN A 50 23.56 1.44 6.41
N PRO A 51 22.97 1.79 5.25
CA PRO A 51 22.41 3.12 5.10
C PRO A 51 21.37 3.32 6.21
N ILE A 52 21.44 4.44 6.91
CA ILE A 52 20.45 4.79 7.93
C ILE A 52 19.19 5.17 7.18
N PHE A 53 18.31 4.20 6.95
CA PHE A 53 16.98 4.45 6.44
C PHE A 53 16.11 5.07 7.54
N SER A 54 15.19 5.95 7.15
CA SER A 54 14.18 6.42 8.09
C SER A 54 13.32 5.25 8.59
N PRO A 55 12.68 5.37 9.77
CA PRO A 55 11.76 4.35 10.28
C PRO A 55 10.67 3.99 9.25
N LEU A 56 10.18 4.97 8.48
CA LEU A 56 9.20 4.74 7.43
C LEU A 56 9.75 3.84 6.31
N VAL A 57 10.94 4.14 5.79
CA VAL A 57 11.56 3.34 4.72
C VAL A 57 11.86 1.92 5.20
N THR A 58 12.32 1.76 6.44
CA THR A 58 12.55 0.43 7.03
C THR A 58 11.26 -0.37 7.11
N SER A 59 10.19 0.20 7.68
CA SER A 59 8.88 -0.45 7.77
C SER A 59 8.29 -0.75 6.39
N ALA A 60 8.45 0.17 5.42
CA ALA A 60 8.01 -0.06 4.04
C ALA A 60 8.71 -1.25 3.39
N LEU A 61 10.04 -1.37 3.55
CA LEU A 61 10.81 -2.49 3.01
C LEU A 61 10.41 -3.83 3.65
N GLU A 62 10.17 -3.85 4.95
CA GLU A 62 9.72 -5.04 5.67
C GLU A 62 8.30 -5.46 5.24
N THR A 63 7.40 -4.48 5.10
CA THR A 63 6.04 -4.69 4.62
C THR A 63 6.04 -5.22 3.18
N GLU A 64 6.89 -4.66 2.32
CA GLU A 64 7.03 -5.10 0.92
C GLU A 64 7.50 -6.55 0.85
N ARG A 65 8.52 -6.95 1.62
CA ARG A 65 8.98 -8.34 1.70
C ARG A 65 7.90 -9.28 2.23
N HIS A 66 7.15 -8.85 3.23
CA HIS A 66 6.03 -9.61 3.77
C HIS A 66 4.96 -9.88 2.70
N VAL A 67 4.58 -8.85 1.93
CA VAL A 67 3.65 -8.99 0.81
C VAL A 67 4.23 -9.89 -0.28
N ALA A 68 5.51 -9.71 -0.63
CA ALA A 68 6.19 -10.49 -1.66
C ALA A 68 6.24 -11.99 -1.32
N ALA A 69 6.40 -12.35 -0.04
CA ALA A 69 6.42 -13.73 0.42
C ALA A 69 5.12 -14.51 0.14
N ALA A 70 3.99 -13.83 -0.04
CA ALA A 70 2.72 -14.42 -0.42
C ALA A 70 2.55 -14.61 -1.95
N GLY A 71 3.55 -14.19 -2.75
CA GLY A 71 3.55 -14.31 -4.21
C GLY A 71 2.86 -13.16 -4.93
N TRP A 72 2.42 -13.41 -6.16
CA TRP A 72 1.74 -12.46 -7.04
C TRP A 72 0.24 -12.76 -7.14
N ASP A 73 -0.47 -11.88 -7.87
CA ASP A 73 -1.92 -11.97 -8.13
C ASP A 73 -2.75 -11.80 -6.85
N GLN A 74 -2.27 -10.89 -5.97
CA GLN A 74 -2.91 -10.55 -4.71
C GLN A 74 -3.88 -9.37 -4.87
N HIS A 75 -4.95 -9.40 -4.06
CA HIS A 75 -5.78 -8.21 -3.85
C HIS A 75 -4.96 -7.09 -3.18
N PRO A 76 -5.37 -5.81 -3.34
CA PRO A 76 -4.73 -4.72 -2.61
C PRO A 76 -4.69 -5.01 -1.10
N ARG A 77 -3.57 -4.72 -0.46
CA ARG A 77 -3.38 -4.91 0.98
C ARG A 77 -3.06 -3.57 1.64
N LEU A 78 -3.78 -3.26 2.69
CA LEU A 78 -3.67 -2.00 3.43
C LEU A 78 -3.11 -2.26 4.82
N PHE A 79 -2.25 -1.37 5.30
CA PHE A 79 -1.59 -1.48 6.59
C PHE A 79 -1.70 -0.16 7.33
N ALA A 80 -2.08 -0.21 8.62
CA ALA A 80 -1.89 0.89 9.54
C ALA A 80 -0.43 0.90 10.02
N LEU A 81 0.21 2.05 10.02
CA LEU A 81 1.54 2.24 10.57
C LEU A 81 1.43 2.93 11.94
N VAL A 82 1.95 2.30 12.97
CA VAL A 82 1.91 2.82 14.35
C VAL A 82 3.32 2.85 14.92
N ARG A 83 3.62 3.83 15.80
CA ARG A 83 4.89 3.86 16.54
C ARG A 83 5.00 2.61 17.40
N THR A 84 6.08 1.84 17.20
CA THR A 84 6.28 0.56 17.90
C THR A 84 6.32 0.75 19.42
N GLY A 85 6.98 1.78 19.92
CA GLY A 85 6.98 2.10 21.34
C GLY A 85 5.59 2.38 21.92
N GLY A 86 4.76 3.14 21.19
CA GLY A 86 3.37 3.39 21.56
C GLY A 86 2.50 2.12 21.56
N LEU A 87 2.72 1.23 20.61
CA LEU A 87 2.06 -0.07 20.54
C LEU A 87 2.47 -0.95 21.74
N LEU A 88 3.77 -1.05 22.03
CA LEU A 88 4.30 -1.85 23.15
C LEU A 88 3.89 -1.33 24.53
N ALA A 89 3.63 -0.03 24.65
CA ALA A 89 3.10 0.55 25.89
C ALA A 89 1.65 0.10 26.15
N ARG A 90 0.86 -0.08 25.10
CA ARG A 90 -0.56 -0.54 25.18
C ARG A 90 -0.68 -2.06 25.24
N GLU A 91 0.17 -2.74 24.47
CA GLU A 91 0.15 -4.20 24.30
C GLU A 91 1.54 -4.80 24.66
N PRO A 92 1.91 -4.84 25.96
CA PRO A 92 3.28 -5.27 26.39
C PRO A 92 3.61 -6.71 26.01
N HIS A 93 2.60 -7.56 25.77
CA HIS A 93 2.80 -8.96 25.39
C HIS A 93 3.43 -9.11 24.00
N LEU A 94 3.29 -8.10 23.11
CA LEU A 94 3.91 -8.10 21.78
C LEU A 94 5.42 -7.89 21.80
N ARG A 95 6.00 -7.53 22.93
CA ARG A 95 7.46 -7.29 23.07
C ARG A 95 8.31 -8.49 22.68
N GLY A 96 7.81 -9.70 22.93
CA GLY A 96 8.47 -10.94 22.53
C GLY A 96 8.45 -11.22 21.03
N GLU A 97 7.50 -10.60 20.30
CA GLU A 97 7.33 -10.80 18.86
C GLU A 97 8.02 -9.70 18.05
N LEU A 98 7.98 -8.46 18.51
CA LEU A 98 8.49 -7.29 17.79
C LEU A 98 9.98 -6.98 18.06
N GLY A 99 10.60 -7.59 19.09
CA GLY A 99 11.97 -7.30 19.51
C GLY A 99 12.10 -6.05 20.40
N GLN A 100 13.26 -5.91 21.05
CA GLN A 100 13.50 -4.85 22.07
C GLN A 100 14.09 -3.55 21.48
N ASP A 101 14.67 -3.61 20.27
CA ASP A 101 15.47 -2.50 19.72
C ASP A 101 14.67 -1.57 18.78
N LEU A 102 13.33 -1.67 18.78
CA LEU A 102 12.46 -1.02 17.79
C LEU A 102 11.55 0.06 18.38
N GLU A 103 11.84 0.57 19.59
CA GLU A 103 10.98 1.58 20.24
C GLU A 103 10.74 2.82 19.37
N ASP A 104 11.76 3.24 18.60
CA ASP A 104 11.65 4.35 17.65
C ASP A 104 11.16 3.95 16.25
N GLY A 105 10.84 2.67 16.03
CA GLY A 105 10.39 2.11 14.77
C GLY A 105 8.90 2.33 14.49
N LEU A 106 8.48 1.84 13.31
CA LEU A 106 7.10 1.75 12.91
C LEU A 106 6.71 0.28 12.71
N THR A 107 5.59 -0.11 13.29
CA THR A 107 4.99 -1.43 13.09
C THR A 107 3.83 -1.33 12.09
N ALA A 108 3.87 -2.15 11.04
CA ALA A 108 2.78 -2.28 10.09
C ALA A 108 1.76 -3.32 10.58
N ILE A 109 0.48 -2.93 10.63
CA ILE A 109 -0.64 -3.77 11.05
C ILE A 109 -1.60 -3.90 9.87
N GLU A 110 -1.70 -5.09 9.31
CA GLU A 110 -2.57 -5.35 8.17
C GLU A 110 -4.04 -5.18 8.51
N GLN A 111 -4.77 -4.54 7.59
CA GLN A 111 -6.19 -4.27 7.71
C GLN A 111 -6.98 -5.26 6.87
N GLU A 112 -8.07 -5.80 7.43
CA GLU A 112 -9.00 -6.66 6.72
C GLU A 112 -10.05 -5.83 5.97
N GLY A 113 -10.67 -6.42 4.95
CA GLY A 113 -11.87 -5.87 4.32
C GLY A 113 -11.69 -5.22 2.95
N LEU A 114 -10.48 -5.23 2.36
CA LEU A 114 -10.28 -4.76 1.00
C LEU A 114 -10.72 -5.77 -0.07
N ASP A 115 -10.82 -7.03 0.26
CA ASP A 115 -11.16 -8.12 -0.68
C ASP A 115 -12.52 -7.96 -1.37
N ASN A 116 -13.42 -7.15 -0.79
CA ASN A 116 -14.79 -6.97 -1.25
C ASN A 116 -15.06 -5.57 -1.82
N THR A 117 -14.03 -4.76 -2.09
CA THR A 117 -14.22 -3.41 -2.61
C THR A 117 -14.27 -3.40 -4.13
N SER A 118 -15.33 -2.82 -4.69
CA SER A 118 -15.47 -2.63 -6.14
C SER A 118 -14.55 -1.55 -6.71
N SER A 119 -14.07 -0.64 -5.86
CA SER A 119 -13.15 0.45 -6.23
C SER A 119 -12.27 0.81 -5.04
N LEU A 120 -10.96 0.73 -5.25
CA LEU A 120 -9.95 1.14 -4.26
C LEU A 120 -10.07 2.63 -3.94
N GLU A 121 -10.31 3.46 -4.96
CA GLU A 121 -10.45 4.90 -4.79
C GLU A 121 -11.67 5.26 -3.92
N ALA A 122 -12.81 4.61 -4.17
CA ALA A 122 -14.02 4.82 -3.38
C ALA A 122 -13.84 4.35 -1.93
N PHE A 123 -13.10 3.28 -1.72
CA PHE A 123 -12.75 2.80 -0.38
C PHE A 123 -11.84 3.80 0.35
N LEU A 124 -10.74 4.23 -0.28
CA LEU A 124 -9.81 5.19 0.32
C LEU A 124 -10.49 6.53 0.63
N ALA A 125 -11.44 6.97 -0.20
CA ALA A 125 -12.18 8.22 0.03
C ALA A 125 -13.08 8.21 1.28
N GLN A 126 -13.41 7.03 1.79
CA GLN A 126 -14.26 6.85 2.99
C GLN A 126 -13.45 6.45 4.22
N LEU A 127 -12.15 6.20 4.04
CA LEU A 127 -11.29 5.72 5.12
C LEU A 127 -10.86 6.88 6.02
N ALA A 128 -11.00 6.69 7.32
CA ALA A 128 -10.49 7.59 8.34
C ALA A 128 -9.73 6.78 9.41
N TRP A 129 -8.65 7.35 9.90
CA TRP A 129 -7.76 6.71 10.85
C TRP A 129 -7.80 7.38 12.20
N PRO A 130 -7.85 6.60 13.31
CA PRO A 130 -7.72 7.18 14.65
C PRO A 130 -6.35 7.83 14.85
N GLU A 131 -6.25 8.76 15.81
CA GLU A 131 -5.03 9.54 16.07
C GLU A 131 -3.78 8.68 16.38
N GLU A 132 -4.01 7.48 16.89
CA GLU A 132 -2.91 6.54 17.22
C GLU A 132 -2.27 5.88 16.00
N VAL A 133 -2.85 6.04 14.82
CA VAL A 133 -2.27 5.60 13.55
C VAL A 133 -1.43 6.74 12.99
N ASP A 134 -0.12 6.56 13.02
CA ASP A 134 0.86 7.56 12.57
C ASP A 134 0.95 7.65 11.05
N GLY A 135 0.58 6.58 10.35
CA GLY A 135 0.65 6.50 8.90
C GLY A 135 -0.09 5.31 8.31
N VAL A 136 -0.01 5.18 7.02
CA VAL A 136 -0.68 4.13 6.25
C VAL A 136 0.23 3.62 5.15
N ALA A 137 0.19 2.33 4.85
CA ALA A 137 0.84 1.75 3.69
C ALA A 137 -0.14 0.92 2.87
N LEU A 138 -0.02 0.97 1.54
CA LEU A 138 -0.82 0.23 0.58
C LEU A 138 0.09 -0.53 -0.38
N ALA A 139 -0.11 -1.84 -0.47
CA ALA A 139 0.46 -2.67 -1.51
C ALA A 139 -0.59 -2.96 -2.59
N VAL A 140 -0.23 -2.73 -3.85
CA VAL A 140 -1.14 -2.93 -4.98
C VAL A 140 -0.37 -3.38 -6.22
N GLU A 141 -0.91 -4.34 -6.95
CA GLU A 141 -0.36 -4.79 -8.22
C GLU A 141 -0.95 -3.97 -9.36
N ARG A 142 -0.11 -3.61 -10.32
CA ARG A 142 -0.46 -2.80 -11.48
C ARG A 142 0.24 -3.33 -12.73
N LEU A 143 -0.45 -3.17 -13.84
CA LEU A 143 0.14 -3.32 -15.17
C LEU A 143 0.66 -1.96 -15.63
N VAL A 144 1.90 -1.92 -16.04
CA VAL A 144 2.53 -0.71 -16.58
C VAL A 144 2.93 -0.99 -18.03
N VAL A 145 2.66 -0.04 -18.89
CA VAL A 145 3.03 -0.06 -20.31
C VAL A 145 3.86 1.18 -20.65
N PRO A 146 4.62 1.15 -21.75
CA PRO A 146 5.29 2.36 -22.23
C PRO A 146 4.26 3.47 -22.53
N PRO A 147 4.61 4.76 -22.31
CA PRO A 147 3.70 5.89 -22.52
C PRO A 147 3.17 5.98 -23.97
N GLU A 148 3.89 5.41 -24.93
CA GLU A 148 3.48 5.34 -26.33
C GLU A 148 2.23 4.45 -26.51
N ALA A 149 2.10 3.40 -25.73
CA ALA A 149 0.98 2.47 -25.81
C ALA A 149 -0.34 3.08 -25.31
N GLU A 150 -0.25 4.17 -24.55
CA GLU A 150 -1.45 4.87 -24.03
C GLU A 150 -2.00 5.93 -24.98
N ARG A 151 -1.30 6.26 -26.09
CA ARG A 151 -1.65 7.41 -26.93
C ARG A 151 -2.87 7.19 -27.82
N ASP A 152 -3.07 5.97 -28.30
CA ASP A 152 -4.08 5.63 -29.31
C ASP A 152 -5.05 4.57 -28.77
N LEU A 153 -5.40 4.65 -27.48
CA LEU A 153 -6.35 3.72 -26.87
C LEU A 153 -7.77 3.98 -27.37
N PRO A 154 -8.57 2.92 -27.55
CA PRO A 154 -10.00 3.04 -27.80
C PRO A 154 -10.71 3.82 -26.70
N GLU A 155 -11.83 4.46 -27.04
CA GLU A 155 -12.71 5.10 -26.06
C GLU A 155 -13.41 4.07 -25.14
N ASP A 156 -13.55 2.85 -25.61
CA ASP A 156 -14.10 1.73 -24.85
C ASP A 156 -13.05 1.22 -23.85
N ALA A 157 -13.40 1.26 -22.57
CA ALA A 157 -12.48 0.93 -21.48
C ALA A 157 -12.06 -0.55 -21.47
N ASP A 158 -12.95 -1.47 -21.85
CA ASP A 158 -12.66 -2.90 -21.87
C ASP A 158 -11.71 -3.25 -23.02
N GLN A 159 -11.94 -2.66 -24.21
CA GLN A 159 -11.02 -2.83 -25.34
C GLN A 159 -9.65 -2.20 -25.07
N ALA A 160 -9.61 -1.04 -24.42
CA ALA A 160 -8.37 -0.40 -24.00
C ALA A 160 -7.58 -1.28 -23.00
N ALA A 161 -8.28 -1.85 -22.01
CA ALA A 161 -7.68 -2.76 -21.06
C ALA A 161 -7.11 -4.04 -21.70
N GLU A 162 -7.85 -4.64 -22.64
CA GLU A 162 -7.39 -5.81 -23.40
C GLU A 162 -6.12 -5.50 -24.22
N LEU A 163 -6.08 -4.36 -24.90
CA LEU A 163 -4.92 -3.93 -25.69
C LEU A 163 -3.70 -3.71 -24.82
N LEU A 164 -3.86 -3.03 -23.66
CA LEU A 164 -2.79 -2.81 -22.71
C LEU A 164 -2.30 -4.14 -22.12
N ALA A 165 -3.22 -5.03 -21.76
CA ALA A 165 -2.89 -6.36 -21.24
C ALA A 165 -2.17 -7.25 -22.26
N ALA A 166 -2.41 -7.05 -23.56
CA ALA A 166 -1.74 -7.79 -24.64
C ALA A 166 -0.41 -7.14 -25.09
N HIS A 167 -0.06 -5.95 -24.58
CA HIS A 167 1.11 -5.23 -25.04
C HIS A 167 2.40 -6.02 -24.74
N PRO A 168 3.32 -6.19 -25.73
CA PRO A 168 4.54 -7.00 -25.57
C PRO A 168 5.50 -6.45 -24.51
N ASP A 169 5.55 -5.13 -24.34
CA ASP A 169 6.43 -4.45 -23.36
C ASP A 169 5.71 -4.14 -22.05
N ARG A 170 4.55 -4.77 -21.78
CA ARG A 170 3.88 -4.62 -20.50
C ARG A 170 4.77 -5.14 -19.37
N LYS A 171 4.67 -4.52 -18.22
CA LYS A 171 5.32 -4.95 -16.99
C LYS A 171 4.28 -5.10 -15.88
N ASP A 172 4.27 -6.27 -15.25
CA ASP A 172 3.51 -6.47 -14.03
C ASP A 172 4.37 -5.99 -12.87
N VAL A 173 3.89 -5.03 -12.12
CA VAL A 173 4.61 -4.44 -10.99
C VAL A 173 3.76 -4.47 -9.74
N ARG A 174 4.42 -4.60 -8.59
CA ARG A 174 3.82 -4.31 -7.29
C ARG A 174 4.39 -3.00 -6.77
N LEU A 175 3.49 -2.10 -6.43
CA LEU A 175 3.78 -0.86 -5.75
C LEU A 175 3.46 -1.02 -4.26
N LEU A 176 4.39 -0.64 -3.40
CA LEU A 176 4.09 -0.37 -2.00
C LEU A 176 4.31 1.11 -1.75
N VAL A 177 3.27 1.78 -1.30
CA VAL A 177 3.30 3.21 -0.96
C VAL A 177 2.99 3.36 0.50
N ALA A 178 3.87 4.04 1.24
CA ALA A 178 3.71 4.33 2.66
C ALA A 178 3.74 5.85 2.88
N VAL A 179 2.86 6.37 3.74
CA VAL A 179 2.75 7.81 4.04
C VAL A 179 2.51 7.99 5.53
N LEU A 180 3.17 8.97 6.14
CA LEU A 180 2.94 9.41 7.52
C LEU A 180 2.09 10.69 7.57
N ARG A 181 1.48 10.96 8.73
CA ARG A 181 0.72 12.19 8.98
C ARG A 181 1.55 13.47 8.83
N ASP A 182 2.86 13.42 9.09
CA ASP A 182 3.79 14.55 8.92
C ASP A 182 4.16 14.82 7.46
N GLY A 183 3.71 13.96 6.52
CA GLY A 183 3.92 14.08 5.09
C GLY A 183 5.13 13.31 4.57
N GLU A 184 5.93 12.64 5.42
CA GLU A 184 6.96 11.73 4.93
C GLU A 184 6.31 10.60 4.13
N SER A 185 6.92 10.24 3.00
CA SER A 185 6.42 9.17 2.13
C SER A 185 7.55 8.29 1.61
N ALA A 186 7.23 7.02 1.36
CA ALA A 186 8.12 6.05 0.75
C ALA A 186 7.35 5.25 -0.32
N CYS A 187 7.94 5.13 -1.50
CA CYS A 187 7.39 4.30 -2.58
C CYS A 187 8.42 3.26 -2.98
N LEU A 188 7.97 2.01 -3.06
CA LEU A 188 8.76 0.86 -3.49
C LEU A 188 8.07 0.23 -4.70
N LEU A 189 8.87 -0.28 -5.63
CA LEU A 189 8.38 -0.95 -6.84
C LEU A 189 9.15 -2.25 -7.03
N ARG A 190 8.44 -3.36 -7.07
CA ARG A 190 8.93 -4.69 -7.46
C ARG A 190 8.37 -5.04 -8.83
N GLN A 191 9.21 -5.51 -9.73
CA GLN A 191 8.79 -6.03 -11.04
C GLN A 191 8.67 -7.54 -10.98
N ARG A 192 7.62 -8.09 -11.60
CA ARG A 192 7.39 -9.55 -11.64
C ARG A 192 8.52 -10.29 -12.36
N ASP A 193 9.09 -9.68 -13.41
CA ASP A 193 10.21 -10.25 -14.18
C ASP A 193 11.53 -10.27 -13.39
N HIS A 194 11.62 -9.47 -12.31
CA HIS A 194 12.83 -9.28 -11.50
C HIS A 194 12.49 -9.39 -10.02
N ASP A 195 11.82 -10.49 -9.65
CA ASP A 195 11.23 -10.72 -8.33
C ASP A 195 12.26 -11.15 -7.28
N THR A 196 13.20 -10.26 -6.98
CA THR A 196 14.19 -10.43 -5.92
C THR A 196 14.34 -9.16 -5.09
N ASP A 197 14.67 -9.28 -3.80
CA ASP A 197 14.71 -8.15 -2.86
C ASP A 197 15.74 -7.08 -3.24
N ASP A 198 16.84 -7.48 -3.88
CA ASP A 198 17.89 -6.57 -4.35
C ASP A 198 17.49 -5.77 -5.61
N LYS A 199 16.35 -6.10 -6.23
CA LYS A 199 15.80 -5.43 -7.43
C LYS A 199 14.61 -4.53 -7.12
N VAL A 200 14.22 -4.41 -5.87
CA VAL A 200 13.18 -3.47 -5.47
C VAL A 200 13.69 -2.05 -5.66
N ALA A 201 13.04 -1.32 -6.57
CA ALA A 201 13.34 0.09 -6.79
C ALA A 201 12.63 0.95 -5.74
N SER A 202 13.25 2.06 -5.36
CA SER A 202 12.65 3.05 -4.47
C SER A 202 12.76 4.45 -5.05
N GLY A 203 11.74 5.29 -4.85
CA GLY A 203 11.78 6.68 -5.30
C GLY A 203 10.50 7.42 -4.94
N PRO A 204 10.58 8.75 -4.71
CA PRO A 204 9.43 9.54 -4.28
C PRO A 204 8.36 9.70 -5.36
N ASP A 205 8.76 9.61 -6.64
CA ASP A 205 7.89 9.91 -7.78
C ASP A 205 7.28 8.66 -8.44
N LEU A 206 7.43 7.48 -7.84
CA LEU A 206 6.93 6.23 -8.44
C LEU A 206 5.40 6.17 -8.48
N ALA A 207 4.70 6.78 -7.52
CA ALA A 207 3.25 6.73 -7.43
C ALA A 207 2.65 8.00 -6.76
N PRO A 208 2.84 9.21 -7.31
CA PRO A 208 2.42 10.45 -6.65
C PRO A 208 0.92 10.52 -6.38
N GLY A 209 0.09 9.97 -7.25
CA GLY A 209 -1.36 9.90 -7.05
C GLY A 209 -1.76 9.03 -5.85
N LEU A 210 -1.10 7.89 -5.65
CA LEU A 210 -1.34 7.04 -4.48
C LEU A 210 -0.84 7.70 -3.20
N VAL A 211 0.31 8.37 -3.23
CA VAL A 211 0.80 9.15 -2.08
C VAL A 211 -0.25 10.20 -1.66
N GLN A 212 -0.80 10.96 -2.61
CA GLN A 212 -1.83 11.96 -2.33
C GLN A 212 -3.12 11.33 -1.78
N ALA A 213 -3.58 10.23 -2.38
CA ALA A 213 -4.78 9.53 -1.94
C ALA A 213 -4.63 9.00 -0.51
N LEU A 214 -3.49 8.36 -0.19
CA LEU A 214 -3.21 7.86 1.16
C LEU A 214 -3.05 9.00 2.17
N ALA A 215 -2.33 10.07 1.82
CA ALA A 215 -2.22 11.25 2.68
C ALA A 215 -3.58 11.89 2.98
N ALA A 216 -4.53 11.82 2.06
CA ALA A 216 -5.88 12.34 2.27
C ALA A 216 -6.65 11.52 3.32
N THR A 217 -6.43 10.22 3.44
CA THR A 217 -7.08 9.36 4.45
C THR A 217 -6.62 9.64 5.88
N LEU A 218 -5.45 10.28 6.05
CA LEU A 218 -4.85 10.62 7.34
C LEU A 218 -5.26 12.01 7.85
N ARG A 219 -6.01 12.78 7.04
CA ARG A 219 -6.51 14.11 7.44
C ARG A 219 -7.84 13.92 8.20
N ASP A 220 -7.97 14.63 9.29
CA ASP A 220 -9.20 14.73 10.08
C ASP A 220 -10.28 15.51 9.34
#